data_a6800fca9d163fb576d451409e7eb59a
#
_entry.id   a6800fca9d163fb576d451409e7eb59a
#
_cell.length_a   1.000
_cell.length_b   1.000
_cell.length_c   1.000
_cell.angle_alpha   90.00
_cell.angle_beta   90.00
_cell.angle_gamma   90.00
#
_symmetry.space_group_name_H-M   'P 1'
#
loop_
_entity.id
_entity.type
_entity.pdbx_description
1 polymer ?
#
loop_
_entity_poly.entity_id
_entity_poly.type
_entity_poly.pdbx_seq_one_letter_code
_entity_poly.pdbx_strand_id
1 'polypeptide(L)'
;MSESKSPKNEGLIYKGHPLRRVDNFIYYGSMADKYIIMMQILETKKEQDLAVASKVSVQLQLTDPELKSRNRIVKKSEKDSLYAAMDVASIWLERALKEK
;
A
#
# COMPACT_ATOMS: atom_id res chain seq x y z
N MET A 1 22.00 -14.44 11.76
CA MET A 1 21.66 -14.12 11.51
C MET A 1 21.00 -13.71 11.38
N SER A 2 20.86 -13.78 11.29
CA SER A 2 20.39 -13.36 11.01
C SER A 2 19.61 -13.04 10.89
N GLU A 3 19.50 -13.03 10.78
CA GLU A 3 18.97 -12.75 10.57
C GLU A 3 18.16 -12.32 10.45
N SER A 4 18.22 -12.31 10.61
CA SER A 4 17.54 -11.93 10.32
C SER A 4 16.89 -11.61 10.16
N LYS A 5 17.12 -11.62 10.45
CA LYS A 5 16.66 -11.17 10.03
C LYS A 5 15.98 -10.58 9.32
N SER A 6 16.31 -10.91 9.02
CA SER A 6 15.83 -9.93 8.08
C SER A 6 14.34 -9.74 8.22
N PRO A 7 13.86 -8.52 8.31
CA PRO A 7 12.42 -8.31 8.31
C PRO A 7 11.81 -8.98 7.10
N LYS A 8 10.74 -9.67 7.31
CA LYS A 8 10.15 -10.46 6.25
C LYS A 8 9.61 -9.63 5.12
N ASN A 9 9.38 -8.35 5.39
CA ASN A 9 8.77 -7.47 4.39
C ASN A 9 9.79 -6.78 3.52
N GLU A 10 11.06 -6.91 3.87
CA GLU A 10 12.10 -6.30 3.07
C GLU A 10 12.33 -7.13 1.84
N GLY A 11 12.53 -6.47 0.73
CA GLY A 11 12.78 -7.17 -0.51
C GLY A 11 11.56 -7.59 -1.27
N LEU A 12 10.37 -7.41 -0.71
CA LEU A 12 9.16 -7.67 -1.47
C LEU A 12 8.97 -6.58 -2.50
N ILE A 13 8.77 -6.99 -3.74
CA ILE A 13 8.59 -6.06 -4.84
C ILE A 13 7.39 -6.51 -5.66
N TYR A 14 6.52 -5.56 -5.97
CA TYR A 14 5.36 -5.82 -6.80
C TYR A 14 5.38 -4.83 -7.96
N LYS A 15 5.45 -5.35 -9.17
CA LYS A 15 5.47 -4.55 -10.39
C LYS A 15 6.53 -3.45 -10.33
N GLY A 16 7.71 -3.78 -9.80
CA GLY A 16 8.84 -2.88 -9.80
C GLY A 16 8.91 -1.91 -8.63
N HIS A 17 7.97 -1.98 -7.69
CA HIS A 17 7.97 -1.08 -6.55
C HIS A 17 7.99 -1.86 -5.24
N PRO A 18 8.65 -1.33 -4.20
CA PRO A 18 8.67 -2.01 -2.92
C PRO A 18 7.28 -2.14 -2.32
N LEU A 19 7.08 -3.25 -1.63
CA LEU A 19 5.81 -3.55 -0.97
C LEU A 19 6.12 -3.97 0.45
N ARG A 20 5.52 -3.30 1.43
CA ARG A 20 5.76 -3.58 2.84
C ARG A 20 4.45 -3.60 3.59
N ARG A 21 4.32 -4.57 4.47
CA ARG A 21 3.13 -4.70 5.30
C ARG A 21 3.49 -4.54 6.77
N VAL A 22 2.70 -3.72 7.48
CA VAL A 22 2.82 -3.54 8.92
C VAL A 22 1.42 -3.64 9.48
N ASP A 23 1.12 -4.73 10.18
CA ASP A 23 -0.21 -4.99 10.73
C ASP A 23 -1.27 -4.93 9.65
N ASN A 24 -2.21 -4.02 9.74
CA ASN A 24 -3.28 -3.88 8.76
C ASN A 24 -2.98 -2.85 7.68
N PHE A 25 -1.76 -2.30 7.71
CA PHE A 25 -1.34 -1.31 6.73
C PHE A 25 -0.39 -1.93 5.73
N ILE A 26 -0.56 -1.57 4.47
CA ILE A 26 0.31 -2.02 3.39
C ILE A 26 0.80 -0.79 2.66
N TYR A 27 2.12 -0.66 2.55
CA TYR A 27 2.74 0.47 1.86
C TYR A 27 3.32 -0.01 0.55
N TYR A 28 2.97 0.66 -0.53
CA TYR A 28 3.41 0.29 -1.87
C TYR A 28 4.10 1.50 -2.49
N GLY A 29 5.38 1.35 -2.80
CA GLY A 29 6.21 2.42 -3.32
C GLY A 29 7.31 2.77 -2.35
N SER A 30 8.03 3.85 -2.63
CA SER A 30 9.17 4.28 -1.83
C SER A 30 8.98 5.69 -1.35
N MET A 31 9.39 5.95 -0.10
CA MET A 31 9.39 7.31 0.41
C MET A 31 10.39 8.20 -0.29
N ALA A 32 11.30 7.61 -1.07
CA ALA A 32 12.21 8.39 -1.89
C ALA A 32 11.55 8.96 -3.14
N ASP A 33 10.41 8.41 -3.53
CA ASP A 33 9.64 8.91 -4.65
C ASP A 33 8.66 9.98 -4.17
N LYS A 34 8.09 10.71 -5.11
CA LYS A 34 7.16 11.78 -4.78
C LYS A 34 5.83 11.27 -4.24
N TYR A 35 5.43 10.07 -4.64
CA TYR A 35 4.15 9.49 -4.25
C TYR A 35 4.34 8.10 -3.68
N ILE A 36 3.42 7.73 -2.81
CA ILE A 36 3.38 6.39 -2.24
C ILE A 36 1.91 5.99 -2.09
N ILE A 37 1.65 4.70 -2.15
CA ILE A 37 0.31 4.17 -1.91
C ILE A 37 0.27 3.60 -0.50
N MET A 38 -0.76 3.96 0.24
CA MET A 38 -1.05 3.34 1.53
C MET A 38 -2.38 2.63 1.44
N MET A 39 -2.39 1.37 1.80
CA MET A 39 -3.61 0.58 1.89
C MET A 39 -3.83 0.18 3.33
N GLN A 40 -5.09 0.14 3.72
CA GLN A 40 -5.46 -0.30 5.06
C GLN A 40 -6.57 -1.32 4.97
N ILE A 41 -6.36 -2.47 5.59
CA ILE A 41 -7.39 -3.50 5.67
C ILE A 41 -8.38 -3.07 6.74
N LEU A 42 -9.60 -2.75 6.32
CA LEU A 42 -10.63 -2.24 7.21
C LEU A 42 -11.50 -3.35 7.78
N GLU A 43 -11.74 -4.38 6.99
CA GLU A 43 -12.58 -5.50 7.42
C GLU A 43 -12.05 -6.77 6.83
N THR A 44 -12.23 -7.85 7.59
CA THR A 44 -11.92 -9.19 7.10
C THR A 44 -13.13 -10.06 7.33
N LYS A 45 -13.22 -11.14 6.55
CA LYS A 45 -14.23 -12.16 6.77
C LYS A 45 -13.54 -13.50 6.71
N LYS A 46 -14.20 -14.50 7.28
CA LYS A 46 -13.65 -15.83 7.34
C LYS A 46 -14.19 -16.67 6.20
N GLU A 47 -13.30 -17.26 5.43
CA GLU A 47 -13.68 -18.19 4.36
C GLU A 47 -12.81 -19.43 4.51
N GLN A 48 -13.46 -20.57 4.74
CA GLN A 48 -12.75 -21.85 4.85
C GLN A 48 -11.59 -21.75 5.84
N ASP A 49 -11.85 -21.17 7.01
CA ASP A 49 -10.88 -21.03 8.10
C ASP A 49 -9.76 -20.03 7.82
N LEU A 50 -9.87 -19.26 6.74
CA LEU A 50 -8.89 -18.24 6.44
C LEU A 50 -9.52 -16.85 6.59
N ALA A 51 -8.76 -15.94 7.16
CA ALA A 51 -9.20 -14.55 7.25
C ALA A 51 -8.84 -13.87 5.93
N VAL A 52 -9.85 -13.37 5.24
CA VAL A 52 -9.70 -12.73 3.94
C VAL A 52 -10.15 -11.29 4.03
N ALA A 53 -9.36 -10.38 3.47
CA ALA A 53 -9.72 -8.97 3.47
C ALA A 53 -11.01 -8.78 2.67
N SER A 54 -12.00 -8.15 3.29
CA SER A 54 -13.30 -7.90 2.65
C SER A 54 -13.53 -6.42 2.40
N LYS A 55 -12.70 -5.55 2.99
CA LYS A 55 -12.76 -4.13 2.72
C LYS A 55 -11.37 -3.55 2.91
N VAL A 56 -10.86 -2.88 1.89
CA VAL A 56 -9.51 -2.32 1.91
C VAL A 56 -9.59 -0.89 1.40
N SER A 57 -9.02 0.03 2.17
CA SER A 57 -8.88 1.42 1.76
C SER A 57 -7.59 1.57 0.98
N VAL A 58 -7.64 2.34 -0.12
CA VAL A 58 -6.47 2.62 -0.95
C VAL A 58 -6.31 4.13 -1.03
N GLN A 59 -5.13 4.62 -0.71
CA GLN A 59 -4.84 6.06 -0.75
C GLN A 59 -3.55 6.31 -1.51
N LEU A 60 -3.62 7.25 -2.45
CA LEU A 60 -2.42 7.77 -3.10
C LEU A 60 -2.00 9.01 -2.32
N GLN A 61 -0.79 9.01 -1.80
CA GLN A 61 -0.30 10.06 -0.93
C GLN A 61 0.99 10.66 -1.44
N LEU A 62 1.17 11.93 -1.15
CA LEU A 62 2.46 12.59 -1.34
C LEU A 62 3.37 12.20 -0.19
N THR A 63 4.67 12.09 -0.49
CA THR A 63 5.65 11.69 0.52
C THR A 63 6.26 12.86 1.26
N ASP A 64 5.90 14.09 0.91
CA ASP A 64 6.47 15.30 1.51
C ASP A 64 6.21 15.32 3.02
N PRO A 65 7.26 15.26 3.85
CA PRO A 65 7.07 15.22 5.30
C PRO A 65 6.53 16.51 5.89
N GLU A 66 6.58 17.61 5.15
CA GLU A 66 6.09 18.89 5.67
C GLU A 66 4.60 19.03 5.52
N LEU A 67 3.94 18.13 4.77
CA LEU A 67 2.51 18.18 4.61
C LEU A 67 1.82 17.46 5.76
N LYS A 68 0.70 18.00 6.19
CA LYS A 68 -0.14 17.30 7.16
C LYS A 68 -0.79 16.10 6.50
N SER A 69 -1.18 15.12 7.30
CA SER A 69 -1.68 13.85 6.78
C SER A 69 -2.79 14.04 5.76
N ARG A 70 -3.76 14.89 6.06
CA ARG A 70 -4.88 15.07 5.13
C ARG A 70 -4.49 15.77 3.85
N ASN A 71 -3.42 16.57 3.90
CA ASN A 71 -2.94 17.27 2.70
C ASN A 71 -2.09 16.38 1.83
N ARG A 72 -1.68 15.23 2.35
CA ARG A 72 -0.91 14.28 1.56
C ARG A 72 -1.78 13.41 0.69
N ILE A 73 -3.05 13.27 1.02
CA ILE A 73 -3.94 12.36 0.31
C ILE A 73 -4.38 12.99 -1.00
N VAL A 74 -3.97 12.38 -2.11
CA VAL A 74 -4.30 12.85 -3.45
C VAL A 74 -5.54 12.17 -3.96
N LYS A 75 -5.65 10.87 -3.73
CA LYS A 75 -6.80 10.07 -4.15
C LYS A 75 -7.09 9.05 -3.08
N LYS A 76 -8.35 8.66 -2.97
CA LYS A 76 -8.78 7.69 -2.00
C LYS A 76 -9.91 6.86 -2.58
N SER A 77 -9.89 5.56 -2.30
CA SER A 77 -10.94 4.66 -2.73
C SER A 77 -11.00 3.48 -1.79
N GLU A 78 -12.07 2.70 -1.87
CA GLU A 78 -12.21 1.47 -1.11
C GLU A 78 -12.55 0.36 -2.06
N LYS A 79 -11.97 -0.81 -1.77
CA LYS A 79 -12.19 -2.01 -2.57
C LYS A 79 -12.63 -3.13 -1.65
N ASP A 80 -13.25 -4.14 -2.23
CA ASP A 80 -13.81 -5.25 -1.45
C ASP A 80 -12.87 -6.45 -1.43
N SER A 81 -11.64 -6.30 -1.88
CA SER A 81 -10.63 -7.34 -1.78
C SER A 81 -9.25 -6.73 -1.88
N LEU A 82 -8.27 -7.45 -1.35
CA LEU A 82 -6.89 -6.99 -1.44
C LEU A 82 -6.39 -7.03 -2.89
N TYR A 83 -6.85 -7.99 -3.67
CA TYR A 83 -6.51 -8.06 -5.09
C TYR A 83 -6.90 -6.80 -5.83
N ALA A 84 -8.15 -6.39 -5.65
CA ALA A 84 -8.64 -5.19 -6.33
C ALA A 84 -7.88 -3.96 -5.85
N ALA A 85 -7.56 -3.90 -4.55
CA ALA A 85 -6.81 -2.78 -4.00
C ALA A 85 -5.42 -2.70 -4.60
N MET A 86 -4.74 -3.85 -4.70
CA MET A 86 -3.39 -3.88 -5.27
C MET A 86 -3.38 -3.47 -6.73
N ASP A 87 -4.39 -3.88 -7.48
CA ASP A 87 -4.50 -3.52 -8.88
C ASP A 87 -4.62 -2.02 -9.05
N VAL A 88 -5.50 -1.41 -8.28
CA VAL A 88 -5.67 0.04 -8.31
C VAL A 88 -4.41 0.74 -7.85
N ALA A 89 -3.78 0.22 -6.81
CA ALA A 89 -2.55 0.82 -6.28
C ALA A 89 -1.47 0.88 -7.33
N SER A 90 -1.27 -0.21 -8.07
CA SER A 90 -0.22 -0.24 -9.09
C SER A 90 -0.50 0.76 -10.21
N ILE A 91 -1.76 0.88 -10.61
CA ILE A 91 -2.12 1.80 -11.68
C ILE A 91 -1.94 3.25 -11.22
N TRP A 92 -2.44 3.56 -10.04
CA TRP A 92 -2.35 4.93 -9.51
C TRP A 92 -0.91 5.36 -9.34
N LEU A 93 -0.08 4.48 -8.77
CA LEU A 93 1.30 4.85 -8.50
C LEU A 93 2.07 5.05 -9.80
N GLU A 94 1.89 4.16 -10.76
CA GLU A 94 2.57 4.31 -12.04
C GLU A 94 2.21 5.61 -12.74
N ARG A 95 0.93 5.93 -12.74
CA ARG A 95 0.50 7.16 -13.40
C ARG A 95 1.02 8.39 -12.68
N ALA A 96 0.98 8.36 -11.34
CA ALA A 96 1.43 9.51 -10.57
C ALA A 96 2.93 9.75 -10.76
N LEU A 97 3.72 8.69 -10.81
CA LEU A 97 5.16 8.85 -10.94
C LEU A 97 5.58 9.24 -12.37
N LYS A 98 4.74 8.96 -13.35
CA LYS A 98 5.02 9.39 -14.72
C LYS A 98 4.70 10.84 -14.95
N GLU A 99 3.76 11.39 -14.20
CA GLU A 99 3.40 12.80 -14.33
C GLU A 99 4.40 13.64 -13.55
N LYS A 100 4.84 14.68 -14.15
CA LYS A 100 5.85 15.52 -13.51
C LYS A 100 5.36 16.89 -13.20
#